data_039c32e6d4998cc5278ae9b637ba6410
#
_entry.id   039c32e6d4998cc5278ae9b637ba6410
#
_cell.length_a   1.000
_cell.length_b   1.000
_cell.length_c   1.000
_cell.angle_alpha   90.00
_cell.angle_beta   90.00
_cell.angle_gamma   90.00
#
_symmetry.space_group_name_H-M   'P 1'
#
loop_
_entity.id
_entity.type
_entity.pdbx_description
1 polymer ?
#
loop_
_entity_poly.entity_id
_entity_poly.type
_entity_poly.pdbx_seq_one_letter_code
_entity_poly.pdbx_strand_id
1 'polypeptide(L)'
;MPAGTGVWVVNSTRGLTASTAAANVVAPANGFSNVAPRRISFRMGGYITAGLGLAMFPWKLLETSQGYIFTWLVGYSALLGPIGGILIADYFIIRRRELVVEHLYRRGGRYEYVGGFNPAALVALVIGVAPNVPGFLAQAFPDRFAGISSFWSGLYSYAWFLGFGLAALVYVILMRGRRG
;
A
#
# COMPACT_ATOMS: atom_id res chain seq x y z
N MET A 1 -27.10 -38.58 20.00
CA MET A 1 -26.50 -37.32 19.51
C MET A 1 -24.98 -37.49 19.48
N PRO A 2 -24.33 -37.39 18.36
CA PRO A 2 -22.86 -37.59 18.29
C PRO A 2 -22.12 -36.40 18.90
N ALA A 3 -21.36 -36.67 19.96
CA ALA A 3 -20.55 -35.71 20.72
C ALA A 3 -19.33 -35.15 19.94
N GLY A 4 -19.27 -35.38 18.63
CA GLY A 4 -18.07 -35.02 17.82
C GLY A 4 -18.14 -33.69 17.10
N THR A 5 -19.29 -33.08 16.90
CA THR A 5 -19.45 -31.89 16.06
C THR A 5 -18.91 -30.62 16.70
N GLY A 6 -18.99 -30.47 18.03
CA GLY A 6 -18.51 -29.30 18.74
C GLY A 6 -16.98 -29.16 18.73
N VAL A 7 -16.26 -30.28 18.79
CA VAL A 7 -14.77 -30.27 18.79
C VAL A 7 -14.20 -29.88 17.44
N TRP A 8 -14.81 -30.30 16.36
CA TRP A 8 -14.39 -29.94 15.00
C TRP A 8 -14.63 -28.47 14.69
N VAL A 9 -15.75 -27.90 15.13
CA VAL A 9 -16.05 -26.47 14.96
C VAL A 9 -15.06 -25.61 15.74
N VAL A 10 -14.74 -25.97 17.00
CA VAL A 10 -13.78 -25.23 17.83
C VAL A 10 -12.35 -25.31 17.26
N ASN A 11 -11.95 -26.47 16.75
CA ASN A 11 -10.65 -26.61 16.11
C ASN A 11 -10.55 -25.87 14.78
N SER A 12 -11.62 -25.88 13.97
CA SER A 12 -11.66 -25.13 12.71
C SER A 12 -11.64 -23.62 12.96
N THR A 13 -12.37 -23.10 13.94
CA THR A 13 -12.36 -21.67 14.28
C THR A 13 -11.01 -21.24 14.83
N ARG A 14 -10.35 -22.04 15.67
CA ARG A 14 -8.98 -21.74 16.15
C ARG A 14 -7.96 -21.77 15.01
N GLY A 15 -8.06 -22.71 14.11
CA GLY A 15 -7.21 -22.77 12.91
C GLY A 15 -7.42 -21.57 11.98
N LEU A 16 -8.67 -21.18 11.75
CA LEU A 16 -8.99 -20.01 10.93
C LEU A 16 -8.52 -18.72 11.57
N THR A 17 -8.70 -18.53 12.89
CA THR A 17 -8.21 -17.32 13.58
C THR A 17 -6.69 -17.25 13.60
N ALA A 18 -6.00 -18.38 13.80
CA ALA A 18 -4.54 -18.42 13.77
C ALA A 18 -3.98 -18.11 12.37
N SER A 19 -4.55 -18.69 11.32
CA SER A 19 -4.12 -18.43 9.95
C SER A 19 -4.44 -17.00 9.49
N THR A 20 -5.60 -16.47 9.88
CA THR A 20 -5.98 -15.08 9.59
C THR A 20 -5.08 -14.08 10.32
N ALA A 21 -4.74 -14.33 11.59
CA ALA A 21 -3.79 -13.52 12.33
C ALA A 21 -2.39 -13.59 11.71
N ALA A 22 -1.92 -14.76 11.33
CA ALA A 22 -0.62 -14.92 10.67
C ALA A 22 -0.56 -14.17 9.34
N ALA A 23 -1.60 -14.26 8.51
CA ALA A 23 -1.64 -13.60 7.22
C ALA A 23 -1.76 -12.06 7.32
N ASN A 24 -2.56 -11.55 8.27
CA ASN A 24 -2.94 -10.14 8.30
C ASN A 24 -2.21 -9.30 9.36
N VAL A 25 -1.56 -9.92 10.34
CA VAL A 25 -0.85 -9.20 11.43
C VAL A 25 0.66 -9.32 11.30
N VAL A 26 1.18 -10.49 10.93
CA VAL A 26 2.64 -10.73 10.90
C VAL A 26 3.34 -9.87 9.86
N ALA A 27 2.79 -9.76 8.64
CA ALA A 27 3.40 -8.98 7.59
C ALA A 27 3.44 -7.46 7.90
N PRO A 28 2.34 -6.81 8.33
CA PRO A 28 2.38 -5.42 8.77
C PRO A 28 3.26 -5.19 10.00
N ALA A 29 3.26 -6.11 10.98
CA ALA A 29 4.11 -6.01 12.17
C ALA A 29 5.60 -6.00 11.81
N ASN A 30 6.02 -6.85 10.87
CA ASN A 30 7.37 -6.81 10.31
C ASN A 30 7.64 -5.50 9.56
N GLY A 31 6.68 -5.01 8.78
CA GLY A 31 6.77 -3.73 8.09
C GLY A 31 7.06 -2.59 9.06
N PHE A 32 6.28 -2.46 10.13
CA PHE A 32 6.48 -1.42 11.16
C PHE A 32 7.83 -1.57 11.89
N SER A 33 8.24 -2.80 12.23
CA SER A 33 9.53 -3.02 12.89
C SER A 33 10.70 -2.66 11.98
N ASN A 34 10.57 -2.85 10.66
CA ASN A 34 11.61 -2.48 9.70
C ASN A 34 11.72 -0.97 9.47
N VAL A 35 10.64 -0.20 9.67
CA VAL A 35 10.69 1.27 9.55
C VAL A 35 11.57 1.89 10.63
N ALA A 36 11.52 1.38 11.85
CA ALA A 36 12.34 1.89 12.96
C ALA A 36 12.80 0.74 13.89
N PRO A 37 13.78 -0.09 13.47
CA PRO A 37 14.15 -1.32 14.17
C PRO A 37 14.62 -1.12 15.61
N ARG A 38 15.16 0.09 15.92
CA ARG A 38 15.63 0.45 17.27
C ARG A 38 14.51 0.86 18.22
N ARG A 39 13.34 1.22 17.71
CA ARG A 39 12.21 1.79 18.48
C ARG A 39 10.97 0.93 18.46
N ILE A 40 10.74 0.19 17.37
CA ILE A 40 9.56 -0.62 17.15
C ILE A 40 9.97 -2.08 17.11
N SER A 41 9.64 -2.81 18.18
CA SER A 41 9.77 -4.27 18.17
C SER A 41 8.66 -4.91 17.36
N PHE A 42 8.81 -6.18 16.98
CA PHE A 42 7.75 -6.94 16.30
C PHE A 42 6.42 -6.94 17.06
N ARG A 43 6.48 -7.07 18.40
CA ARG A 43 5.27 -7.00 19.25
C ARG A 43 4.59 -5.62 19.17
N MET A 44 5.38 -4.56 19.22
CA MET A 44 4.87 -3.19 19.07
C MET A 44 4.24 -2.99 17.67
N GLY A 45 4.90 -3.49 16.63
CA GLY A 45 4.35 -3.50 15.27
C GLY A 45 3.00 -4.23 15.20
N GLY A 46 2.84 -5.35 15.90
CA GLY A 46 1.58 -6.07 16.02
C GLY A 46 0.49 -5.24 16.72
N TYR A 47 0.81 -4.57 17.83
CA TYR A 47 -0.14 -3.68 18.51
C TYR A 47 -0.54 -2.48 17.66
N ILE A 48 0.41 -1.87 16.94
CA ILE A 48 0.12 -0.79 15.98
C ILE A 48 -0.84 -1.30 14.88
N THR A 49 -0.57 -2.47 14.32
CA THR A 49 -1.44 -3.09 13.32
C THR A 49 -2.86 -3.34 13.86
N ALA A 50 -2.97 -3.89 15.04
CA ALA A 50 -4.27 -4.14 15.68
C ALA A 50 -5.01 -2.84 15.98
N GLY A 51 -4.32 -1.83 16.51
CA GLY A 51 -4.89 -0.50 16.78
C GLY A 51 -5.38 0.20 15.52
N LEU A 52 -4.60 0.17 14.44
CA LEU A 52 -5.03 0.69 13.14
C LEU A 52 -6.23 -0.08 12.59
N GLY A 53 -6.23 -1.42 12.67
CA GLY A 53 -7.34 -2.24 12.26
C GLY A 53 -8.64 -1.91 12.98
N LEU A 54 -8.59 -1.67 14.30
CA LEU A 54 -9.74 -1.23 15.08
C LEU A 54 -10.18 0.20 14.71
N ALA A 55 -9.23 1.11 14.51
CA ALA A 55 -9.50 2.50 14.13
C ALA A 55 -10.12 2.66 12.75
N MET A 56 -9.98 1.67 11.87
CA MET A 56 -10.65 1.63 10.56
C MET A 56 -12.14 1.28 10.65
N PHE A 57 -12.68 1.01 11.84
CA PHE A 57 -14.09 0.69 12.06
C PHE A 57 -14.63 -0.38 11.10
N PRO A 58 -14.05 -1.59 11.04
CA PRO A 58 -14.42 -2.62 10.06
C PRO A 58 -15.90 -3.03 10.11
N TRP A 59 -16.55 -2.89 11.26
CA TRP A 59 -17.99 -3.14 11.40
C TRP A 59 -18.85 -2.14 10.60
N LYS A 60 -18.43 -0.86 10.51
CA LYS A 60 -19.09 0.14 9.66
C LYS A 60 -18.90 -0.14 8.17
N LEU A 61 -17.75 -0.72 7.82
CA LEU A 61 -17.48 -1.18 6.46
C LEU A 61 -18.46 -2.28 6.01
N LEU A 62 -18.87 -3.14 6.93
CA LEU A 62 -19.82 -4.23 6.66
C LEU A 62 -21.28 -3.76 6.62
N GLU A 63 -21.62 -2.69 7.34
CA GLU A 63 -22.95 -2.10 7.36
C GLU A 63 -23.26 -1.23 6.14
N THR A 64 -22.25 -0.56 5.60
CA THR A 64 -22.37 0.25 4.40
C THR A 64 -22.15 -0.60 3.17
N SER A 65 -23.20 -0.75 2.38
CA SER A 65 -23.28 -1.54 1.16
C SER A 65 -22.06 -1.45 0.22
N GLN A 66 -22.03 -2.33 -0.75
CA GLN A 66 -20.97 -2.57 -1.74
C GLN A 66 -20.19 -1.32 -2.26
N GLY A 67 -20.81 -0.13 -2.28
CA GLY A 67 -20.17 1.09 -2.73
C GLY A 67 -18.96 1.52 -1.90
N TYR A 68 -19.01 1.39 -0.57
CA TYR A 68 -17.92 1.79 0.30
C TYR A 68 -16.69 0.86 0.15
N ILE A 69 -16.91 -0.44 0.06
CA ILE A 69 -15.83 -1.42 -0.15
C ILE A 69 -15.13 -1.14 -1.48
N PHE A 70 -15.89 -0.93 -2.56
CA PHE A 70 -15.32 -0.63 -3.87
C PHE A 70 -14.56 0.70 -3.88
N THR A 71 -15.08 1.75 -3.25
CA THR A 71 -14.38 3.04 -3.13
C THR A 71 -13.02 2.89 -2.46
N TRP A 72 -12.96 2.14 -1.36
CA TRP A 72 -11.70 1.90 -0.66
C TRP A 72 -10.74 1.00 -1.43
N LEU A 73 -11.23 -0.08 -2.07
CA LEU A 73 -10.39 -0.97 -2.88
C LEU A 73 -9.77 -0.24 -4.06
N VAL A 74 -10.54 0.60 -4.75
CA VAL A 74 -10.02 1.44 -5.83
C VAL A 74 -9.06 2.50 -5.28
N GLY A 75 -9.33 3.09 -4.11
CA GLY A 75 -8.44 4.01 -3.42
C GLY A 75 -7.09 3.36 -3.08
N TYR A 76 -7.08 2.15 -2.55
CA TYR A 76 -5.84 1.39 -2.35
C TYR A 76 -5.11 1.11 -3.66
N SER A 77 -5.83 0.74 -4.71
CA SER A 77 -5.21 0.48 -6.00
C SER A 77 -4.60 1.75 -6.61
N ALA A 78 -5.22 2.91 -6.39
CA ALA A 78 -4.69 4.22 -6.79
C ALA A 78 -3.35 4.58 -6.09
N LEU A 79 -3.11 4.03 -4.90
CA LEU A 79 -1.84 4.18 -4.18
C LEU A 79 -0.82 3.10 -4.58
N LEU A 80 -1.25 1.85 -4.71
CA LEU A 80 -0.37 0.71 -5.02
C LEU A 80 0.13 0.73 -6.47
N GLY A 81 -0.67 1.25 -7.41
CA GLY A 81 -0.26 1.40 -8.81
C GLY A 81 1.04 2.21 -8.96
N PRO A 82 1.11 3.44 -8.47
CA PRO A 82 2.32 4.25 -8.46
C PRO A 82 3.52 3.57 -7.81
N ILE A 83 3.32 2.91 -6.66
CA ILE A 83 4.39 2.16 -5.98
C ILE A 83 4.91 1.04 -6.89
N GLY A 84 4.02 0.24 -7.47
CA GLY A 84 4.39 -0.82 -8.41
C GLY A 84 5.13 -0.29 -9.64
N GLY A 85 4.67 0.84 -10.19
CA GLY A 85 5.30 1.52 -11.33
C GLY A 85 6.74 1.95 -11.03
N ILE A 86 6.97 2.56 -9.86
CA ILE A 86 8.32 2.97 -9.43
C ILE A 86 9.22 1.75 -9.25
N LEU A 87 8.75 0.70 -8.56
CA LEU A 87 9.56 -0.50 -8.30
C LEU A 87 9.96 -1.20 -9.60
N ILE A 88 9.02 -1.37 -10.53
CA ILE A 88 9.29 -2.00 -11.82
C ILE A 88 10.23 -1.13 -12.66
N ALA A 89 10.00 0.17 -12.72
CA ALA A 89 10.87 1.09 -13.45
C ALA A 89 12.28 1.12 -12.86
N ASP A 90 12.42 1.13 -11.52
CA ASP A 90 13.72 1.09 -10.86
C ASP A 90 14.48 -0.19 -11.20
N TYR A 91 13.84 -1.35 -11.03
CA TYR A 91 14.50 -2.64 -11.23
C TYR A 91 14.85 -2.90 -12.70
N PHE A 92 13.89 -2.73 -13.62
CA PHE A 92 14.08 -3.12 -15.02
C PHE A 92 14.77 -2.04 -15.88
N ILE A 93 14.44 -0.76 -15.66
CA ILE A 93 14.91 0.34 -16.52
C ILE A 93 16.15 1.02 -15.93
N ILE A 94 16.10 1.36 -14.65
CA ILE A 94 17.20 2.11 -14.03
C ILE A 94 18.34 1.17 -13.65
N ARG A 95 18.07 0.06 -12.98
CA ARG A 95 19.10 -0.89 -12.53
C ARG A 95 19.43 -1.99 -13.54
N ARG A 96 18.62 -2.15 -14.58
CA ARG A 96 18.82 -3.18 -15.62
C ARG A 96 18.90 -4.59 -15.03
N ARG A 97 18.10 -4.87 -13.99
CA ARG A 97 18.05 -6.13 -13.24
C ARG A 97 19.30 -6.43 -12.38
N GLU A 98 20.22 -5.47 -12.25
CA GLU A 98 21.39 -5.62 -11.38
C GLU A 98 21.11 -5.00 -10.02
N LEU A 99 21.02 -5.84 -9.00
CA LEU A 99 20.85 -5.44 -7.61
C LEU A 99 22.01 -5.97 -6.78
N VAL A 100 22.83 -5.06 -6.25
CA VAL A 100 23.91 -5.41 -5.33
C VAL A 100 23.34 -5.52 -3.93
N VAL A 101 22.97 -6.74 -3.53
CA VAL A 101 22.24 -7.01 -2.27
C VAL A 101 23.01 -6.49 -1.05
N GLU A 102 24.32 -6.59 -1.02
CA GLU A 102 25.17 -6.11 0.08
C GLU A 102 24.99 -4.61 0.35
N HIS A 103 24.76 -3.81 -0.71
CA HIS A 103 24.59 -2.37 -0.60
C HIS A 103 23.22 -1.95 -0.07
N LEU A 104 22.24 -2.86 -0.02
CA LEU A 104 20.92 -2.59 0.59
C LEU A 104 21.01 -2.48 2.11
N TYR A 105 21.96 -3.21 2.72
CA TYR A 105 22.10 -3.31 4.18
C TYR A 105 23.28 -2.51 4.73
N ARG A 106 24.09 -1.90 3.85
CA ARG A 106 25.30 -1.16 4.23
C ARG A 106 25.05 0.35 4.24
N ARG A 107 25.38 1.02 5.36
CA ARG A 107 25.41 2.48 5.42
C ARG A 107 26.52 3.00 4.51
N GLY A 108 26.26 4.10 3.79
CA GLY A 108 27.13 4.59 2.71
C GLY A 108 27.05 3.76 1.44
N GLY A 109 26.09 2.80 1.36
CA GLY A 109 25.86 1.97 0.19
C GLY A 109 25.23 2.76 -0.97
N ARG A 110 25.28 2.17 -2.16
CA ARG A 110 24.75 2.77 -3.42
C ARG A 110 23.27 3.15 -3.33
N TYR A 111 22.52 2.61 -2.36
CA TYR A 111 21.07 2.76 -2.23
C TYR A 111 20.64 3.59 -1.02
N GLU A 112 21.58 4.21 -0.30
CA GLU A 112 21.25 4.98 0.91
C GLU A 112 20.48 6.27 0.60
N TYR A 113 20.65 6.85 -0.59
CA TYR A 113 20.00 8.09 -1.00
C TYR A 113 20.15 9.23 0.04
N VAL A 114 19.15 10.11 0.15
CA VAL A 114 19.17 11.25 1.08
C VAL A 114 18.42 10.88 2.35
N GLY A 115 19.14 10.65 3.44
CA GLY A 115 18.53 10.29 4.72
C GLY A 115 17.76 8.97 4.72
N GLY A 116 18.11 8.04 3.82
CA GLY A 116 17.43 6.75 3.67
C GLY A 116 16.23 6.78 2.72
N PHE A 117 15.89 7.92 2.13
CA PHE A 117 14.76 8.06 1.20
C PHE A 117 15.23 8.45 -0.19
N ASN A 118 14.61 7.90 -1.22
CA ASN A 118 14.81 8.33 -2.60
C ASN A 118 13.87 9.49 -2.95
N PRO A 119 14.37 10.75 -3.06
CA PRO A 119 13.50 11.88 -3.35
C PRO A 119 12.80 11.78 -4.71
N ALA A 120 13.45 11.18 -5.71
CA ALA A 120 12.83 10.96 -7.02
C ALA A 120 11.64 10.01 -6.94
N ALA A 121 11.73 8.96 -6.11
CA ALA A 121 10.63 8.03 -5.88
C ALA A 121 9.46 8.71 -5.16
N LEU A 122 9.75 9.56 -4.15
CA LEU A 122 8.69 10.30 -3.44
C LEU A 122 7.97 11.28 -4.36
N VAL A 123 8.70 12.04 -5.18
CA VAL A 123 8.10 12.95 -6.16
C VAL A 123 7.26 12.17 -7.19
N ALA A 124 7.78 11.08 -7.72
CA ALA A 124 7.06 10.24 -8.67
C ALA A 124 5.79 9.64 -8.05
N LEU A 125 5.84 9.23 -6.77
CA LEU A 125 4.68 8.74 -6.03
C LEU A 125 3.60 9.82 -5.92
N VAL A 126 3.96 11.02 -5.48
CA VAL A 126 3.01 12.13 -5.34
C VAL A 126 2.36 12.47 -6.68
N ILE A 127 3.15 12.59 -7.76
CA ILE A 127 2.64 12.89 -9.09
C ILE A 127 1.75 11.75 -9.63
N GLY A 128 2.10 10.48 -9.34
CA GLY A 128 1.30 9.33 -9.75
C GLY A 128 -0.04 9.21 -9.02
N VAL A 129 -0.09 9.64 -7.76
CA VAL A 129 -1.33 9.61 -6.93
C VAL A 129 -2.22 10.82 -7.23
N ALA A 130 -1.65 11.99 -7.45
CA ALA A 130 -2.38 13.26 -7.54
C ALA A 130 -3.60 13.27 -8.49
N PRO A 131 -3.54 12.72 -9.72
CA PRO A 131 -4.68 12.68 -10.62
C PRO A 131 -5.87 11.86 -10.13
N ASN A 132 -5.62 10.92 -9.21
CA ASN A 132 -6.65 10.04 -8.66
C ASN A 132 -7.39 10.67 -7.47
N VAL A 133 -6.82 11.70 -6.85
CA VAL A 133 -7.38 12.34 -5.65
C VAL A 133 -8.77 12.93 -5.89
N PRO A 134 -9.04 13.72 -6.98
CA PRO A 134 -10.36 14.27 -7.19
C PRO A 134 -11.44 13.20 -7.36
N GLY A 135 -11.16 12.15 -8.14
CA GLY A 135 -12.10 11.05 -8.35
C GLY A 135 -12.36 10.25 -7.07
N PHE A 136 -11.32 10.03 -6.26
CA PHE A 136 -11.47 9.41 -4.94
C PHE A 136 -12.39 10.24 -4.02
N LEU A 137 -12.15 11.55 -3.93
CA LEU A 137 -12.94 12.44 -3.09
C LEU A 137 -14.42 12.49 -3.53
N ALA A 138 -14.67 12.49 -4.84
CA ALA A 138 -16.03 12.47 -5.38
C ALA A 138 -16.77 11.18 -5.01
N GLN A 139 -16.08 10.03 -4.98
CA GLN A 139 -16.70 8.76 -4.62
C GLN A 139 -16.78 8.54 -3.10
N ALA A 140 -15.77 8.96 -2.35
CA ALA A 140 -15.73 8.78 -0.90
C ALA A 140 -16.66 9.73 -0.15
N PHE A 141 -16.87 10.93 -0.69
CA PHE A 141 -17.66 12.00 -0.06
C PHE A 141 -18.56 12.71 -1.09
N PRO A 142 -19.54 12.00 -1.66
CA PRO A 142 -20.36 12.52 -2.76
C PRO A 142 -21.11 13.82 -2.39
N ASP A 143 -21.58 13.93 -1.16
CA ASP A 143 -22.32 15.12 -0.69
C ASP A 143 -21.45 16.39 -0.64
N ARG A 144 -20.13 16.24 -0.39
CA ARG A 144 -19.20 17.36 -0.27
C ARG A 144 -18.55 17.74 -1.60
N PHE A 145 -18.41 16.79 -2.49
CA PHE A 145 -17.66 16.92 -3.74
C PHE A 145 -18.51 16.66 -4.99
N ALA A 146 -19.82 16.89 -4.91
CA ALA A 146 -20.77 16.75 -6.02
C ALA A 146 -20.42 17.56 -7.28
N GLY A 147 -19.64 18.64 -7.13
CA GLY A 147 -19.20 19.50 -8.25
C GLY A 147 -17.98 18.97 -9.03
N ILE A 148 -17.41 17.85 -8.66
CA ILE A 148 -16.27 17.27 -9.40
C ILE A 148 -16.77 16.69 -10.72
N SER A 149 -16.11 17.12 -11.82
CA SER A 149 -16.46 16.69 -13.18
C SER A 149 -16.43 15.17 -13.33
N SER A 150 -17.36 14.63 -14.11
CA SER A 150 -17.45 13.21 -14.48
C SER A 150 -16.16 12.68 -15.14
N PHE A 151 -15.36 13.55 -15.73
CA PHE A 151 -14.04 13.24 -16.26
C PHE A 151 -13.13 12.62 -15.16
N TRP A 152 -13.05 13.24 -13.98
CA TRP A 152 -12.22 12.76 -12.87
C TRP A 152 -12.72 11.45 -12.29
N SER A 153 -14.04 11.26 -12.22
CA SER A 153 -14.63 9.99 -11.79
C SER A 153 -14.37 8.86 -12.78
N GLY A 154 -14.43 9.17 -14.08
CA GLY A 154 -14.06 8.22 -15.13
C GLY A 154 -12.57 7.85 -15.09
N LEU A 155 -11.70 8.85 -14.90
CA LEU A 155 -10.25 8.65 -14.78
C LEU A 155 -9.90 7.79 -13.57
N TYR A 156 -10.59 8.00 -12.46
CA TYR A 156 -10.39 7.23 -11.23
C TYR A 156 -10.74 5.74 -11.39
N SER A 157 -11.63 5.39 -12.29
CA SER A 157 -11.92 3.97 -12.59
C SER A 157 -10.69 3.22 -13.12
N TYR A 158 -9.72 3.93 -13.70
CA TYR A 158 -8.45 3.41 -14.18
C TYR A 158 -7.26 3.81 -13.29
N ALA A 159 -7.53 4.17 -12.02
CA ALA A 159 -6.56 4.74 -11.09
C ALA A 159 -5.25 3.98 -10.99
N TRP A 160 -5.32 2.64 -10.97
CA TRP A 160 -4.13 1.79 -10.88
C TRP A 160 -3.21 1.97 -12.10
N PHE A 161 -3.77 1.87 -13.31
CA PHE A 161 -2.99 1.96 -14.56
C PHE A 161 -2.41 3.35 -14.78
N LEU A 162 -3.23 4.37 -14.53
CA LEU A 162 -2.82 5.77 -14.64
C LEU A 162 -1.68 6.08 -13.67
N GLY A 163 -1.88 5.74 -12.40
CA GLY A 163 -0.89 5.97 -11.36
C GLY A 163 0.40 5.20 -11.60
N PHE A 164 0.31 3.92 -12.03
CA PHE A 164 1.45 3.09 -12.39
C PHE A 164 2.26 3.70 -13.53
N GLY A 165 1.62 4.02 -14.65
CA GLY A 165 2.31 4.55 -15.83
C GLY A 165 2.94 5.91 -15.58
N LEU A 166 2.19 6.82 -14.95
CA LEU A 166 2.66 8.17 -14.65
C LEU A 166 3.83 8.17 -13.67
N ALA A 167 3.73 7.42 -12.58
CA ALA A 167 4.81 7.31 -11.59
C ALA A 167 6.07 6.66 -12.18
N ALA A 168 5.91 5.59 -12.97
CA ALA A 168 7.03 4.95 -13.66
C ALA A 168 7.75 5.93 -14.59
N LEU A 169 6.99 6.66 -15.41
CA LEU A 169 7.53 7.64 -16.35
C LEU A 169 8.30 8.75 -15.62
N VAL A 170 7.67 9.39 -14.64
CA VAL A 170 8.28 10.47 -13.85
C VAL A 170 9.54 9.97 -13.14
N TYR A 171 9.48 8.80 -12.55
CA TYR A 171 10.63 8.19 -11.87
C TYR A 171 11.81 7.98 -12.82
N VAL A 172 11.55 7.43 -14.01
CA VAL A 172 12.60 7.22 -15.02
C VAL A 172 13.24 8.53 -15.47
N ILE A 173 12.43 9.58 -15.70
CA ILE A 173 12.92 10.91 -16.09
C ILE A 173 13.82 11.47 -15.00
N LEU A 174 13.37 11.49 -13.75
CA LEU A 174 14.13 12.04 -12.62
C LEU A 174 15.41 11.27 -12.32
N MET A 175 15.38 9.95 -12.47
CA MET A 175 16.56 9.12 -12.21
C MET A 175 17.58 9.14 -13.34
N ARG A 176 17.16 9.33 -14.60
CA ARG A 176 18.09 9.50 -15.71
C ARG A 176 18.88 10.81 -15.61
N GLY A 177 18.23 11.88 -15.17
CA GLY A 177 18.92 13.17 -14.94
C GLY A 177 19.95 13.16 -13.81
N ARG A 178 19.95 12.14 -12.94
CA ARG A 178 20.93 11.97 -11.85
C ARG A 178 22.15 11.10 -12.21
N ARG A 179 22.15 10.52 -13.39
CA ARG A 179 23.30 9.71 -13.89
C ARG A 179 24.37 10.53 -14.62
N GLY A 180 24.16 11.83 -14.83
CA GLY A 180 25.17 12.80 -15.23
C GLY A 180 25.77 13.45 -13.98
#